data_f2be0512dccd29c690d98a232f40a4d6
#
_entry.id   f2be0512dccd29c690d98a232f40a4d6
#
_cell.length_a   1.000
_cell.length_b   1.000
_cell.length_c   1.000
_cell.angle_alpha   90.00
_cell.angle_beta   90.00
_cell.angle_gamma   90.00
#
_symmetry.space_group_name_H-M   'P 1'
#
loop_
_entity.id
_entity.type
_entity.pdbx_description
1 polymer ?
#
loop_
_entity_poly.entity_id
_entity_poly.type
_entity_poly.pdbx_seq_one_letter_code
_entity_poly.pdbx_strand_id
1 'polypeptide(L)'
;MSDSIMFHEGNRRLQDQFESRRISDRLEEFARKEFTPDDRVFIENAPYFFLATADAEGRPDCSFKGGMPGFVTVTGPSELAFPDYDGNGMFKSLGNILVNADVGLLFIAMHGRPQRLRVNGTATVSRDDPLLASTVGAQLIVRVTARVIFPNCPRYIPDMQLVDPSAYAPRPGYDAPEPVWKGFDVFRDCVHPRQPTFKG
;
A
#
# COMPACT_ATOMS: atom_id res chain seq x y z
N MET A 1 -28.89 -13.50 1.76
CA MET A 1 -27.74 -12.56 1.80
C MET A 1 -26.77 -13.02 0.72
N SER A 2 -26.22 -12.12 -0.06
CA SER A 2 -25.31 -12.49 -1.17
C SER A 2 -24.01 -13.02 -0.59
N ASP A 3 -23.60 -14.25 -0.94
CA ASP A 3 -22.29 -14.84 -0.58
C ASP A 3 -21.12 -14.18 -1.32
N SER A 4 -21.32 -12.99 -1.91
CA SER A 4 -20.31 -12.24 -2.63
C SER A 4 -19.21 -11.76 -1.70
N ILE A 5 -17.97 -12.04 -2.09
CA ILE A 5 -16.78 -11.55 -1.38
C ILE A 5 -16.42 -10.10 -1.75
N MET A 6 -16.99 -9.56 -2.84
CA MET A 6 -16.70 -8.23 -3.37
C MET A 6 -17.84 -7.23 -3.20
N PHE A 7 -19.09 -7.69 -3.26
CA PHE A 7 -20.24 -6.80 -3.43
C PHE A 7 -21.22 -6.91 -2.26
N HIS A 8 -21.50 -5.79 -1.62
CA HIS A 8 -22.55 -5.65 -0.62
C HIS A 8 -23.84 -5.08 -1.25
N GLU A 9 -24.88 -4.93 -0.45
CA GLU A 9 -26.20 -4.48 -0.91
C GLU A 9 -26.16 -3.14 -1.68
N GLY A 10 -25.37 -2.17 -1.22
CA GLY A 10 -25.22 -0.88 -1.90
C GLY A 10 -24.65 -1.01 -3.31
N ASN A 11 -23.67 -1.91 -3.52
CA ASN A 11 -23.15 -2.20 -4.86
C ASN A 11 -24.25 -2.85 -5.73
N ARG A 12 -24.94 -3.85 -5.15
CA ARG A 12 -25.97 -4.61 -5.87
C ARG A 12 -27.13 -3.73 -6.31
N ARG A 13 -27.54 -2.78 -5.48
CA ARG A 13 -28.56 -1.78 -5.85
C ARG A 13 -28.19 -0.95 -7.08
N LEU A 14 -26.94 -0.47 -7.16
CA LEU A 14 -26.47 0.29 -8.31
C LEU A 14 -26.32 -0.61 -9.55
N GLN A 15 -25.82 -1.84 -9.36
CA GLN A 15 -25.68 -2.79 -10.45
C GLN A 15 -27.04 -3.10 -11.11
N ASP A 16 -28.11 -3.22 -10.31
CA ASP A 16 -29.47 -3.44 -10.82
C ASP A 16 -30.00 -2.20 -11.55
N GLN A 17 -29.79 -1.01 -10.97
CA GLN A 17 -30.23 0.24 -11.57
C GLN A 17 -29.60 0.51 -12.95
N PHE A 18 -28.33 0.08 -13.13
CA PHE A 18 -27.60 0.26 -14.40
C PHE A 18 -27.51 -1.02 -15.24
N GLU A 19 -28.30 -2.03 -14.93
CA GLU A 19 -28.36 -3.32 -15.64
C GLU A 19 -26.99 -4.00 -15.79
N SER A 20 -26.10 -3.78 -14.80
CA SER A 20 -24.72 -4.26 -14.83
C SER A 20 -24.46 -5.47 -13.92
N ARG A 21 -25.50 -6.05 -13.30
CA ARG A 21 -25.38 -7.20 -12.39
C ARG A 21 -24.62 -8.36 -13.04
N ARG A 22 -25.03 -8.75 -14.24
CA ARG A 22 -24.46 -9.89 -14.96
C ARG A 22 -22.97 -9.73 -15.25
N ILE A 23 -22.53 -8.52 -15.64
CA ILE A 23 -21.09 -8.27 -15.87
C ILE A 23 -20.32 -8.22 -14.54
N SER A 24 -20.94 -7.67 -13.51
CA SER A 24 -20.32 -7.62 -12.17
C SER A 24 -20.09 -9.01 -11.59
N ASP A 25 -21.07 -9.93 -11.74
CA ASP A 25 -20.92 -11.32 -11.29
C ASP A 25 -19.78 -12.02 -12.07
N ARG A 26 -19.68 -11.78 -13.38
CA ARG A 26 -18.58 -12.30 -14.19
C ARG A 26 -17.22 -11.72 -13.76
N LEU A 27 -17.16 -10.45 -13.36
CA LEU A 27 -15.93 -9.82 -12.87
C LEU A 27 -15.53 -10.33 -11.49
N GLU A 28 -16.49 -10.74 -10.65
CA GLU A 28 -16.20 -11.34 -9.36
C GLU A 28 -15.47 -12.69 -9.49
N GLU A 29 -15.63 -13.42 -10.60
CA GLU A 29 -14.90 -14.67 -10.88
C GLU A 29 -13.37 -14.46 -10.96
N PHE A 30 -12.92 -13.24 -11.21
CA PHE A 30 -11.49 -12.88 -11.20
C PHE A 30 -10.97 -12.49 -9.81
N ALA A 31 -11.86 -12.38 -8.82
CA ALA A 31 -11.46 -12.13 -7.45
C ALA A 31 -10.86 -13.40 -6.83
N ARG A 32 -9.78 -13.22 -6.09
CA ARG A 32 -9.03 -14.32 -5.48
C ARG A 32 -8.50 -13.93 -4.11
N LYS A 33 -8.08 -14.91 -3.33
CA LYS A 33 -7.48 -14.71 -2.00
C LYS A 33 -5.96 -14.87 -2.03
N GLU A 34 -5.41 -15.44 -3.08
CA GLU A 34 -3.99 -15.72 -3.21
C GLU A 34 -3.38 -14.94 -4.37
N PHE A 35 -2.14 -14.53 -4.20
CA PHE A 35 -1.37 -13.84 -5.24
C PHE A 35 -0.94 -14.83 -6.32
N THR A 36 -1.17 -14.45 -7.58
CA THR A 36 -0.59 -15.15 -8.72
C THR A 36 0.89 -14.78 -8.90
N PRO A 37 1.68 -15.53 -9.68
CA PRO A 37 3.03 -15.12 -10.05
C PRO A 37 3.08 -13.73 -10.71
N ASP A 38 2.11 -13.40 -11.55
CA ASP A 38 2.02 -12.08 -12.20
C ASP A 38 1.71 -10.96 -11.20
N ASP A 39 0.85 -11.21 -10.20
CA ASP A 39 0.60 -10.25 -9.12
C ASP A 39 1.88 -9.97 -8.33
N ARG A 40 2.63 -11.03 -7.99
CA ARG A 40 3.91 -10.89 -7.29
C ARG A 40 4.86 -10.00 -8.07
N VAL A 41 5.06 -10.30 -9.36
CA VAL A 41 5.92 -9.49 -10.22
C VAL A 41 5.44 -8.03 -10.27
N PHE A 42 4.14 -7.81 -10.42
CA PHE A 42 3.57 -6.47 -10.49
C PHE A 42 3.76 -5.69 -9.18
N ILE A 43 3.46 -6.30 -8.03
CA ILE A 43 3.59 -5.69 -6.70
C ILE A 43 5.05 -5.39 -6.38
N GLU A 44 5.95 -6.35 -6.57
CA GLU A 44 7.36 -6.24 -6.19
C GLU A 44 8.13 -5.24 -7.09
N ASN A 45 7.67 -5.00 -8.32
CA ASN A 45 8.23 -3.96 -9.19
C ASN A 45 7.57 -2.58 -9.04
N ALA A 46 6.50 -2.47 -8.26
CA ALA A 46 5.82 -1.19 -8.06
C ALA A 46 6.71 -0.23 -7.23
N PRO A 47 6.98 1.00 -7.69
CA PRO A 47 7.72 1.99 -6.93
C PRO A 47 6.85 2.71 -5.89
N TYR A 48 5.55 2.50 -5.91
CA TYR A 48 4.58 3.08 -4.98
C TYR A 48 3.24 2.34 -5.02
N PHE A 49 2.43 2.58 -4.00
CA PHE A 49 1.01 2.25 -3.96
C PHE A 49 0.26 3.24 -3.07
N PHE A 50 -1.07 3.22 -3.15
CA PHE A 50 -1.94 3.98 -2.24
C PHE A 50 -2.50 3.04 -1.17
N LEU A 51 -2.39 3.47 0.09
CA LEU A 51 -2.89 2.75 1.25
C LEU A 51 -4.12 3.48 1.80
N ALA A 52 -5.26 2.83 1.75
CA ALA A 52 -6.47 3.26 2.44
C ALA A 52 -6.57 2.58 3.80
N THR A 53 -6.87 3.37 4.83
CA THR A 53 -7.11 2.92 6.21
C THR A 53 -8.35 3.63 6.76
N ALA A 54 -8.85 3.19 7.90
CA ALA A 54 -9.90 3.92 8.61
C ALA A 54 -9.60 3.89 10.12
N ASP A 55 -10.09 4.91 10.85
CA ASP A 55 -10.01 4.91 12.30
C ASP A 55 -11.09 4.00 12.92
N ALA A 56 -11.16 3.98 14.26
CA ALA A 56 -12.11 3.14 15.00
C ALA A 56 -13.58 3.47 14.68
N GLU A 57 -13.88 4.69 14.24
CA GLU A 57 -15.23 5.14 13.85
C GLU A 57 -15.49 4.94 12.35
N GLY A 58 -14.55 4.34 11.61
CA GLY A 58 -14.70 4.09 10.17
C GLY A 58 -14.41 5.32 9.29
N ARG A 59 -13.84 6.41 9.83
CA ARG A 59 -13.48 7.59 9.03
C ARG A 59 -12.24 7.28 8.20
N PRO A 60 -12.32 7.41 6.86
CA PRO A 60 -11.26 6.97 5.97
C PRO A 60 -10.06 7.92 5.94
N ASP A 61 -8.91 7.36 5.64
CA ASP A 61 -7.67 8.05 5.29
C ASP A 61 -7.02 7.35 4.10
N CYS A 62 -6.32 8.11 3.26
CA CYS A 62 -5.59 7.56 2.12
C CYS A 62 -4.20 8.18 2.04
N SER A 63 -3.17 7.34 1.98
CA SER A 63 -1.78 7.78 1.94
C SER A 63 -1.02 7.17 0.77
N PHE A 64 -0.08 7.93 0.24
CA PHE A 64 0.94 7.44 -0.68
C PHE A 64 2.02 6.70 0.09
N LYS A 65 2.40 5.50 -0.38
CA LYS A 65 3.54 4.73 0.09
C LYS A 65 4.48 4.49 -1.09
N GLY A 66 5.73 4.89 -0.94
CA GLY A 66 6.72 4.77 -2.01
C GLY A 66 8.06 4.29 -1.50
N GLY A 67 8.83 3.68 -2.41
CA GLY A 67 10.16 3.15 -2.15
C GLY A 67 10.85 2.76 -3.44
N MET A 68 12.01 2.15 -3.32
CA MET A 68 12.62 1.48 -4.48
C MET A 68 11.82 0.24 -4.86
N PRO A 69 11.75 -0.16 -6.14
CA PRO A 69 11.21 -1.46 -6.52
C PRO A 69 11.76 -2.58 -5.60
N GLY A 70 10.87 -3.46 -5.13
CA GLY A 70 11.19 -4.46 -4.11
C GLY A 70 10.93 -4.01 -2.67
N PHE A 71 10.51 -2.75 -2.42
CA PHE A 71 10.13 -2.33 -1.06
C PHE A 71 8.85 -3.01 -0.56
N VAL A 72 7.97 -3.44 -1.45
CA VAL A 72 6.86 -4.33 -1.13
C VAL A 72 7.25 -5.74 -1.52
N THR A 73 7.09 -6.70 -0.63
CA THR A 73 7.42 -8.12 -0.85
C THR A 73 6.19 -8.99 -0.60
N VAL A 74 5.90 -9.90 -1.51
CA VAL A 74 4.87 -10.93 -1.29
C VAL A 74 5.51 -12.08 -0.51
N THR A 75 5.16 -12.20 0.77
CA THR A 75 5.79 -13.10 1.75
C THR A 75 5.11 -14.46 1.86
N GLY A 76 3.90 -14.59 1.31
CA GLY A 76 3.12 -15.83 1.33
C GLY A 76 2.06 -15.86 0.24
N PRO A 77 1.29 -16.95 0.14
CA PRO A 77 0.21 -17.05 -0.86
C PRO A 77 -0.80 -15.88 -0.77
N SER A 78 -1.14 -15.47 0.45
CA SER A 78 -2.12 -14.40 0.72
C SER A 78 -1.52 -13.24 1.51
N GLU A 79 -0.20 -13.16 1.63
CA GLU A 79 0.45 -12.16 2.48
C GLU A 79 1.47 -11.35 1.70
N LEU A 80 1.48 -10.04 1.95
CA LEU A 80 2.55 -9.13 1.55
C LEU A 80 3.03 -8.31 2.74
N ALA A 81 4.25 -7.78 2.64
CA ALA A 81 4.82 -6.89 3.64
C ALA A 81 5.46 -5.67 2.98
N PHE A 82 5.45 -4.54 3.70
CA PHE A 82 6.15 -3.33 3.30
C PHE A 82 6.69 -2.58 4.53
N PRO A 83 7.78 -1.83 4.36
CA PRO A 83 8.34 -1.03 5.43
C PRO A 83 7.56 0.27 5.66
N ASP A 84 7.59 0.75 6.89
CA ASP A 84 7.37 2.15 7.19
C ASP A 84 8.74 2.83 7.33
N TYR A 85 8.91 3.94 6.63
CA TYR A 85 10.13 4.74 6.62
C TYR A 85 9.97 5.99 7.48
N ASP A 86 11.10 6.62 7.84
CA ASP A 86 11.07 7.92 8.50
C ASP A 86 10.23 8.93 7.70
N GLY A 87 9.27 9.55 8.36
CA GLY A 87 8.30 10.47 7.78
C GLY A 87 8.12 11.72 8.64
N ASN A 88 6.90 12.22 8.70
CA ASN A 88 6.55 13.43 9.45
C ASN A 88 6.18 13.18 10.93
N GLY A 89 6.32 11.94 11.42
CA GLY A 89 6.00 11.58 12.80
C GLY A 89 4.50 11.46 13.12
N MET A 90 3.61 11.70 12.16
CA MET A 90 2.16 11.64 12.40
C MET A 90 1.64 10.20 12.58
N PHE A 91 2.27 9.22 11.98
CA PHE A 91 1.84 7.80 11.97
C PHE A 91 0.35 7.59 11.67
N LYS A 92 -0.25 8.47 10.86
CA LYS A 92 -1.71 8.51 10.63
C LYS A 92 -2.26 7.16 10.16
N SER A 93 -1.68 6.58 9.10
CA SER A 93 -2.13 5.29 8.57
C SER A 93 -1.84 4.13 9.53
N LEU A 94 -0.65 4.11 10.16
CA LEU A 94 -0.27 3.04 11.07
C LEU A 94 -1.07 3.09 12.38
N GLY A 95 -1.34 4.31 12.87
CA GLY A 95 -2.22 4.51 14.02
C GLY A 95 -3.65 4.01 13.75
N ASN A 96 -4.17 4.24 12.53
CA ASN A 96 -5.44 3.67 12.13
C ASN A 96 -5.41 2.14 12.17
N ILE A 97 -4.37 1.50 11.61
CA ILE A 97 -4.23 0.04 11.59
C ILE A 97 -4.25 -0.57 13.01
N LEU A 98 -3.69 0.13 14.01
CA LEU A 98 -3.69 -0.36 15.39
C LEU A 98 -5.09 -0.44 16.02
N VAL A 99 -6.05 0.34 15.54
CA VAL A 99 -7.42 0.39 16.07
C VAL A 99 -8.46 -0.19 15.12
N ASN A 100 -8.14 -0.27 13.83
CA ASN A 100 -8.96 -0.85 12.77
C ASN A 100 -8.03 -1.47 11.73
N ALA A 101 -7.91 -2.78 11.76
CA ALA A 101 -6.97 -3.51 10.92
C ALA A 101 -7.37 -3.56 9.42
N ASP A 102 -8.60 -3.21 9.05
CA ASP A 102 -9.04 -3.25 7.66
C ASP A 102 -8.31 -2.22 6.79
N VAL A 103 -7.74 -2.70 5.68
CA VAL A 103 -6.96 -1.88 4.75
C VAL A 103 -7.33 -2.17 3.31
N GLY A 104 -7.10 -1.16 2.46
CA GLY A 104 -7.16 -1.30 1.00
C GLY A 104 -5.88 -0.78 0.37
N LEU A 105 -5.23 -1.61 -0.46
CA LEU A 105 -4.07 -1.23 -1.24
C LEU A 105 -4.45 -1.10 -2.71
N LEU A 106 -3.99 -0.03 -3.34
CA LEU A 106 -4.17 0.20 -4.76
C LEU A 106 -2.81 0.37 -5.43
N PHE A 107 -2.38 -0.66 -6.15
CA PHE A 107 -1.21 -0.61 -7.03
C PHE A 107 -1.64 -0.11 -8.42
N ILE A 108 -0.91 0.86 -8.96
CA ILE A 108 -1.18 1.43 -10.29
C ILE A 108 0.14 1.57 -11.05
N ALA A 109 0.25 0.96 -12.23
CA ALA A 109 1.26 1.32 -13.20
C ALA A 109 0.69 2.43 -14.11
N MET A 110 1.34 3.59 -14.10
CA MET A 110 0.96 4.75 -14.93
C MET A 110 1.90 4.94 -16.12
N HIS A 111 2.89 4.05 -16.31
CA HIS A 111 3.84 4.08 -17.42
C HIS A 111 3.90 2.71 -18.09
N GLY A 112 4.28 2.69 -19.34
CA GLY A 112 4.34 1.47 -20.15
C GLY A 112 2.92 0.88 -20.38
N ARG A 113 2.67 -0.33 -19.90
CA ARG A 113 1.34 -0.95 -19.97
C ARG A 113 0.53 -0.61 -18.72
N PRO A 114 -0.47 0.28 -18.81
CA PRO A 114 -1.27 0.67 -17.65
C PRO A 114 -1.96 -0.53 -17.00
N GLN A 115 -1.82 -0.68 -15.68
CA GLN A 115 -2.43 -1.77 -14.91
C GLN A 115 -2.90 -1.25 -13.56
N ARG A 116 -3.92 -1.90 -12.99
CA ARG A 116 -4.36 -1.69 -11.61
C ARG A 116 -4.63 -3.02 -10.93
N LEU A 117 -4.15 -3.13 -9.69
CA LEU A 117 -4.46 -4.24 -8.80
C LEU A 117 -4.93 -3.69 -7.47
N ARG A 118 -6.02 -4.23 -6.92
CA ARG A 118 -6.49 -3.95 -5.57
C ARG A 118 -6.26 -5.15 -4.68
N VAL A 119 -5.81 -4.86 -3.47
CA VAL A 119 -5.65 -5.84 -2.39
C VAL A 119 -6.39 -5.29 -1.19
N ASN A 120 -7.50 -5.89 -0.81
CA ASN A 120 -8.20 -5.55 0.42
C ASN A 120 -7.98 -6.68 1.43
N GLY A 121 -7.72 -6.31 2.68
CA GLY A 121 -7.39 -7.29 3.71
C GLY A 121 -7.26 -6.65 5.08
N THR A 122 -6.54 -7.33 5.96
CA THR A 122 -6.21 -6.85 7.30
C THR A 122 -4.72 -6.67 7.45
N ALA A 123 -4.30 -5.65 8.20
CA ALA A 123 -2.90 -5.33 8.41
C ALA A 123 -2.48 -5.40 9.87
N THR A 124 -1.21 -5.69 10.10
CA THR A 124 -0.52 -5.59 11.39
C THR A 124 0.73 -4.74 11.25
N VAL A 125 1.15 -4.09 12.34
CA VAL A 125 2.34 -3.25 12.41
C VAL A 125 3.28 -3.82 13.48
N SER A 126 4.56 -4.03 13.16
CA SER A 126 5.52 -4.62 14.09
C SER A 126 6.88 -3.92 14.06
N ARG A 127 7.51 -3.83 15.25
CA ARG A 127 8.93 -3.48 15.43
C ARG A 127 9.84 -4.71 15.50
N ASP A 128 9.25 -5.88 15.70
CA ASP A 128 9.96 -7.14 15.93
C ASP A 128 9.86 -8.08 14.71
N ASP A 129 9.48 -7.53 13.56
CA ASP A 129 9.39 -8.30 12.33
C ASP A 129 10.78 -8.67 11.80
N PRO A 130 11.03 -9.94 11.40
CA PRO A 130 12.32 -10.36 10.88
C PRO A 130 12.79 -9.57 9.65
N LEU A 131 11.87 -9.08 8.81
CA LEU A 131 12.21 -8.26 7.64
C LEU A 131 12.84 -6.93 8.01
N LEU A 132 12.63 -6.43 9.24
CA LEU A 132 13.19 -5.16 9.69
C LEU A 132 14.73 -5.17 9.62
N ALA A 133 15.36 -6.30 9.96
CA ALA A 133 16.81 -6.45 9.95
C ALA A 133 17.42 -6.37 8.55
N SER A 134 16.66 -6.71 7.51
CA SER A 134 17.14 -6.74 6.11
C SER A 134 16.61 -5.59 5.26
N THR A 135 15.71 -4.75 5.79
CA THR A 135 15.08 -3.67 5.02
C THR A 135 15.70 -2.32 5.36
N VAL A 136 16.52 -1.81 4.44
CA VAL A 136 17.25 -0.55 4.62
C VAL A 136 16.28 0.60 4.88
N GLY A 137 16.51 1.36 5.95
CA GLY A 137 15.73 2.55 6.30
C GLY A 137 14.37 2.28 6.95
N ALA A 138 13.98 1.02 7.11
CA ALA A 138 12.73 0.68 7.78
C ALA A 138 12.81 0.96 9.29
N GLN A 139 11.72 1.51 9.83
CA GLN A 139 11.51 1.67 11.29
C GLN A 139 10.44 0.72 11.82
N LEU A 140 9.52 0.28 10.96
CA LEU A 140 8.47 -0.69 11.23
C LEU A 140 8.23 -1.52 9.98
N ILE A 141 7.65 -2.70 10.15
CA ILE A 141 7.11 -3.51 9.05
C ILE A 141 5.59 -3.60 9.21
N VAL A 142 4.91 -3.41 8.09
CA VAL A 142 3.47 -3.65 7.97
C VAL A 142 3.27 -4.92 7.17
N ARG A 143 2.54 -5.89 7.73
CA ARG A 143 2.10 -7.10 7.02
C ARG A 143 0.62 -7.00 6.71
N VAL A 144 0.26 -7.41 5.50
CA VAL A 144 -1.12 -7.41 5.04
C VAL A 144 -1.52 -8.82 4.62
N THR A 145 -2.54 -9.36 5.27
CA THR A 145 -3.20 -10.61 4.86
C THR A 145 -4.36 -10.26 3.94
N ALA A 146 -4.28 -10.67 2.69
CA ALA A 146 -5.29 -10.40 1.68
C ALA A 146 -6.58 -11.18 1.95
N ARG A 147 -7.71 -10.48 1.94
CA ARG A 147 -9.06 -11.04 1.95
C ARG A 147 -9.60 -11.19 0.53
N VAL A 148 -9.30 -10.22 -0.31
CA VAL A 148 -9.65 -10.23 -1.73
C VAL A 148 -8.66 -9.45 -2.55
N ILE A 149 -8.25 -10.04 -3.68
CA ILE A 149 -7.33 -9.48 -4.67
C ILE A 149 -8.07 -9.46 -6.01
N PHE A 150 -8.09 -8.33 -6.70
CA PHE A 150 -8.76 -8.24 -7.99
C PHE A 150 -8.17 -7.14 -8.87
N PRO A 151 -8.06 -7.39 -10.19
CA PRO A 151 -7.65 -6.38 -11.16
C PRO A 151 -8.81 -5.43 -11.47
N ASN A 152 -8.46 -4.23 -11.95
CA ASN A 152 -9.43 -3.30 -12.52
C ASN A 152 -9.03 -2.85 -13.92
N CYS A 153 -10.01 -2.48 -14.72
CA CYS A 153 -9.78 -1.88 -16.03
C CYS A 153 -8.91 -0.62 -15.91
N PRO A 154 -7.84 -0.48 -16.72
CA PRO A 154 -6.93 0.69 -16.68
C PRO A 154 -7.46 1.91 -17.45
N ARG A 155 -8.72 1.89 -17.92
CA ARG A 155 -9.30 2.83 -18.90
C ARG A 155 -9.05 4.28 -18.59
N TYR A 156 -8.88 4.82 -17.55
CA TYR A 156 -8.68 6.25 -17.29
C TYR A 156 -7.34 6.54 -16.61
N ILE A 157 -6.40 5.60 -16.69
CA ILE A 157 -5.06 5.85 -16.21
C ILE A 157 -4.32 6.68 -17.27
N PRO A 158 -3.83 7.88 -16.95
CA PRO A 158 -3.02 8.65 -17.89
C PRO A 158 -1.69 7.97 -18.13
N ASP A 159 -1.11 8.18 -19.32
CA ASP A 159 0.26 7.77 -19.58
C ASP A 159 1.22 8.79 -18.92
N MET A 160 2.08 8.30 -18.04
CA MET A 160 3.04 9.09 -17.29
C MET A 160 4.44 8.48 -17.42
N GLN A 161 5.45 9.29 -17.30
CA GLN A 161 6.83 8.83 -17.29
C GLN A 161 7.40 8.93 -15.86
N LEU A 162 7.93 7.81 -15.36
CA LEU A 162 8.76 7.83 -14.16
C LEU A 162 10.17 8.26 -14.55
N VAL A 163 10.55 9.47 -14.19
CA VAL A 163 11.86 10.04 -14.56
C VAL A 163 12.94 9.53 -13.62
N ASP A 164 12.75 9.71 -12.30
CA ASP A 164 13.70 9.30 -11.28
C ASP A 164 12.97 8.77 -10.02
N PRO A 165 13.58 7.86 -9.28
CA PRO A 165 13.09 7.50 -7.95
C PRO A 165 13.25 8.69 -6.99
N SER A 166 12.45 8.73 -5.93
CA SER A 166 12.58 9.75 -4.89
C SER A 166 14.00 9.76 -4.29
N ALA A 167 14.58 10.96 -4.14
CA ALA A 167 15.83 11.13 -3.41
C ALA A 167 15.75 10.68 -1.93
N TYR A 168 14.55 10.56 -1.37
CA TYR A 168 14.31 10.09 -0.01
C TYR A 168 14.07 8.58 0.09
N ALA A 169 13.97 7.87 -1.04
CA ALA A 169 13.77 6.42 -1.03
C ALA A 169 15.02 5.70 -0.53
N PRO A 170 14.94 4.96 0.60
CA PRO A 170 16.08 4.24 1.16
C PRO A 170 16.56 3.15 0.19
N ARG A 171 17.88 3.00 0.10
CA ARG A 171 18.52 1.95 -0.70
C ARG A 171 19.94 1.67 -0.19
N PRO A 172 20.49 0.47 -0.43
CA PRO A 172 21.83 0.12 0.04
C PRO A 172 22.90 1.10 -0.45
N GLY A 173 23.81 1.50 0.44
CA GLY A 173 24.92 2.38 0.11
C GLY A 173 24.56 3.82 -0.24
N TYR A 174 23.32 4.24 0.04
CA TYR A 174 22.85 5.60 -0.23
C TYR A 174 22.35 6.28 1.05
N ASP A 175 22.91 7.43 1.35
CA ASP A 175 22.45 8.30 2.43
C ASP A 175 21.44 9.31 1.86
N ALA A 176 20.14 9.07 2.12
CA ALA A 176 19.10 9.98 1.68
C ALA A 176 19.25 11.34 2.39
N PRO A 177 18.99 12.47 1.70
CA PRO A 177 19.11 13.79 2.30
C PRO A 177 18.12 13.99 3.43
N GLU A 178 18.45 14.83 4.39
CA GLU A 178 17.52 15.26 5.43
C GLU A 178 16.39 16.10 4.79
N PRO A 179 15.12 15.84 5.09
CA PRO A 179 14.02 16.66 4.58
C PRO A 179 14.13 18.11 5.05
N VAL A 180 14.05 19.06 4.12
CA VAL A 180 14.23 20.50 4.38
C VAL A 180 13.32 21.03 5.48
N TRP A 181 12.08 20.53 5.58
CA TRP A 181 11.10 20.97 6.59
C TRP A 181 11.54 20.73 8.04
N LYS A 182 12.38 19.71 8.27
CA LYS A 182 12.93 19.42 9.61
C LYS A 182 13.82 20.55 10.13
N GLY A 183 14.37 21.37 9.23
CA GLY A 183 15.16 22.55 9.57
C GLY A 183 14.36 23.83 9.79
N PHE A 184 13.02 23.80 9.60
CA PHE A 184 12.20 24.98 9.82
C PHE A 184 12.13 25.35 11.31
N ASP A 185 12.18 26.64 11.63
CA ASP A 185 12.22 27.13 13.00
C ASP A 185 11.03 26.62 13.85
N VAL A 186 9.86 26.50 13.25
CA VAL A 186 8.63 26.01 13.88
C VAL A 186 8.70 24.56 14.34
N PHE A 187 9.66 23.77 13.83
CA PHE A 187 9.81 22.34 14.16
C PHE A 187 11.13 22.03 14.90
N ARG A 188 12.04 22.98 14.99
CA ARG A 188 13.40 22.75 15.46
C ARG A 188 13.49 22.16 16.87
N ASP A 189 12.55 22.49 17.74
CA ASP A 189 12.49 22.04 19.14
C ASP A 189 11.76 20.70 19.32
N CYS A 190 11.05 20.23 18.30
CA CYS A 190 10.21 19.03 18.42
C CYS A 190 10.55 17.91 17.42
N VAL A 191 11.44 18.17 16.45
CA VAL A 191 11.90 17.11 15.53
C VAL A 191 12.98 16.27 16.19
N HIS A 192 12.69 14.97 16.33
CA HIS A 192 13.71 14.03 16.79
C HIS A 192 14.81 13.86 15.72
N PRO A 193 16.08 13.77 16.13
CA PRO A 193 17.17 13.40 15.25
C PRO A 193 16.82 12.08 14.54
N ARG A 194 17.13 11.98 13.26
CA ARG A 194 16.98 10.74 12.51
C ARG A 194 17.73 9.63 13.27
N GLN A 195 17.03 8.56 13.65
CA GLN A 195 17.72 7.40 14.17
C GLN A 195 18.68 6.89 13.09
N PRO A 196 19.94 6.55 13.44
CA PRO A 196 20.86 6.02 12.45
C PRO A 196 20.20 4.83 11.76
N THR A 197 20.00 4.95 10.46
CA THR A 197 19.53 3.83 9.66
C THR A 197 20.50 2.68 9.81
N PHE A 198 19.96 1.49 10.00
CA PHE A 198 20.73 0.26 10.04
C PHE A 198 21.64 0.22 8.79
N LYS A 199 22.95 0.34 9.00
CA LYS A 199 23.95 0.13 7.97
C LYS A 199 24.17 -1.37 7.93
N GLY A 200 23.46 -2.09 7.02
CA GLY A 200 23.73 -3.49 6.76
C GLY A 200 25.13 -3.72 6.20
#